data_7c21a26d5192395bb8c2904524800b15
#
_entry.id   7c21a26d5192395bb8c2904524800b15
#
_cell.length_a   1.000
_cell.length_b   1.000
_cell.length_c   1.000
_cell.angle_alpha   90.00
_cell.angle_beta   90.00
_cell.angle_gamma   90.00
#
_symmetry.space_group_name_H-M   'P 1'
#
loop_
_entity.id
_entity.type
_entity.pdbx_description
1 polymer ?
#
loop_
_entity_poly.entity_id
_entity_poly.type
_entity_poly.pdbx_seq_one_letter_code
_entity_poly.pdbx_strand_id
1 'polypeptide(L)'
;MEVRRTAPVKLIVSDEHRDDLHESARQFLYCANRAAEFCWDDTSHTDCITANTAARDALYKELREETDLTANLVQEAIRRAVQATKGCVERWKQGKRVSQPEFTSWSMVYDKRSATFYRDRVSLSTVNGRVECEFELPAASPTPYERYILSEDYEFRASTLQYDKATDEFYFHITTRKYDSVDETPRVSSAHQNAKRSGDDESEVSDDTEHQTVLGIDLGVNSLAVASTGTFWQGDEYDHWCREFEKRRGEMQERGTQAAHNALLRLGKREEAWRKQYIHTVANEIVTEAVEHNCDVIVFEELTDIRERLPQAKWHHVWAFRRLFEYVEYKTPEHGVTAKQVAPNHTSQRCSRTDCGFTHEDNRHGERFECQKCGYEVNADYNAAKNIGLRYARKRQHRLRSSPTSGGRDAPVDVRVNGGTLNSESHQTIAGV
;
A
#
# COMPACT_ATOMS: atom_id res chain seq x y z
N MET A 1 11.40 0.40 13.24
CA MET A 1 10.28 0.74 12.33
C MET A 1 9.08 -0.15 12.60
N GLU A 2 7.83 0.32 12.46
CA GLU A 2 6.64 -0.53 12.65
C GLU A 2 6.25 -1.20 11.32
N VAL A 3 6.21 -2.52 11.30
CA VAL A 3 5.74 -3.30 10.16
C VAL A 3 4.36 -3.88 10.48
N ARG A 4 3.35 -3.56 9.67
CA ARG A 4 2.00 -4.14 9.75
C ARG A 4 1.71 -5.01 8.55
N ARG A 5 1.07 -6.15 8.80
CA ARG A 5 0.62 -7.08 7.76
C ARG A 5 -0.81 -7.52 8.03
N THR A 6 -1.57 -7.69 6.97
CA THR A 6 -2.92 -8.25 7.05
C THR A 6 -3.02 -9.41 6.06
N ALA A 7 -3.35 -10.58 6.56
CA ALA A 7 -3.55 -11.78 5.75
C ALA A 7 -4.99 -12.30 5.93
N PRO A 8 -5.73 -12.58 4.84
CA PRO A 8 -7.02 -13.22 4.90
C PRO A 8 -6.83 -14.72 5.17
N VAL A 9 -7.52 -15.24 6.17
CA VAL A 9 -7.56 -16.66 6.52
C VAL A 9 -9.00 -17.11 6.45
N LYS A 10 -9.27 -18.22 5.78
CA LYS A 10 -10.58 -18.85 5.80
C LYS A 10 -10.81 -19.50 7.16
N LEU A 11 -12.01 -19.34 7.72
CA LEU A 11 -12.42 -19.97 8.97
C LEU A 11 -13.18 -21.26 8.70
N ILE A 12 -12.83 -22.30 9.44
CA ILE A 12 -13.65 -23.50 9.58
C ILE A 12 -14.68 -23.21 10.66
N VAL A 13 -15.94 -23.07 10.26
CA VAL A 13 -17.06 -22.74 11.15
C VAL A 13 -18.06 -23.90 11.12
N SER A 14 -18.39 -24.45 12.29
CA SER A 14 -19.42 -25.48 12.40
C SER A 14 -20.82 -24.91 12.09
N ASP A 15 -21.72 -25.71 11.59
CA ASP A 15 -23.09 -25.28 11.25
C ASP A 15 -23.81 -24.64 12.44
N GLU A 16 -23.61 -25.15 13.65
CA GLU A 16 -24.16 -24.60 14.89
C GLU A 16 -23.74 -23.14 15.15
N HIS A 17 -22.50 -22.78 14.81
CA HIS A 17 -21.96 -21.48 15.06
C HIS A 17 -22.13 -20.48 13.90
N ARG A 18 -22.55 -20.95 12.73
CA ARG A 18 -22.76 -20.06 11.56
C ARG A 18 -23.86 -19.04 11.82
N ASP A 19 -24.97 -19.46 12.42
CA ASP A 19 -26.11 -18.60 12.72
C ASP A 19 -25.72 -17.50 13.72
N ASP A 20 -24.92 -17.82 14.73
CA ASP A 20 -24.40 -16.84 15.69
C ASP A 20 -23.51 -15.77 15.05
N LEU A 21 -22.64 -16.18 14.12
CA LEU A 21 -21.80 -15.24 13.38
C LEU A 21 -22.62 -14.37 12.42
N HIS A 22 -23.61 -14.94 11.74
CA HIS A 22 -24.51 -14.22 10.86
C HIS A 22 -25.34 -13.19 11.62
N GLU A 23 -25.92 -13.59 12.75
CA GLU A 23 -26.74 -12.70 13.57
C GLU A 23 -25.87 -11.58 14.16
N SER A 24 -24.68 -11.91 14.66
CA SER A 24 -23.73 -10.91 15.14
C SER A 24 -23.35 -9.90 14.05
N ALA A 25 -23.09 -10.38 12.82
CA ALA A 25 -22.77 -9.52 11.69
C ALA A 25 -23.95 -8.61 11.31
N ARG A 26 -25.17 -9.13 11.35
CA ARG A 26 -26.40 -8.36 11.08
C ARG A 26 -26.58 -7.23 12.09
N GLN A 27 -26.45 -7.53 13.38
CA GLN A 27 -26.58 -6.53 14.44
C GLN A 27 -25.43 -5.53 14.44
N PHE A 28 -24.20 -5.96 14.14
CA PHE A 28 -23.05 -5.05 13.98
C PHE A 28 -23.26 -4.07 12.82
N LEU A 29 -23.79 -4.57 11.69
CA LEU A 29 -24.12 -3.74 10.53
C LEU A 29 -25.22 -2.72 10.86
N TYR A 30 -26.23 -3.13 11.61
CA TYR A 30 -27.28 -2.25 12.12
C TYR A 30 -26.67 -1.12 12.97
N CYS A 31 -25.85 -1.43 13.97
CA CYS A 31 -25.19 -0.46 14.81
C CYS A 31 -24.32 0.52 14.00
N ALA A 32 -23.55 -0.01 13.02
CA ALA A 32 -22.68 0.82 12.18
C ALA A 32 -23.46 1.79 11.29
N ASN A 33 -24.58 1.34 10.69
CA ASN A 33 -25.41 2.20 9.87
C ASN A 33 -26.17 3.24 10.71
N ARG A 34 -26.70 2.87 11.87
CA ARG A 34 -27.36 3.79 12.79
C ARG A 34 -26.40 4.86 13.30
N ALA A 35 -25.15 4.47 13.58
CA ALA A 35 -24.12 5.43 13.95
C ALA A 35 -23.65 6.31 12.77
N ALA A 36 -23.62 5.80 11.54
CA ALA A 36 -23.29 6.57 10.36
C ALA A 36 -24.36 7.63 10.06
N GLU A 37 -25.64 7.28 10.20
CA GLU A 37 -26.77 8.19 10.08
C GLU A 37 -26.68 9.32 11.11
N PHE A 38 -26.42 9.00 12.36
CA PHE A 38 -26.28 10.00 13.43
C PHE A 38 -25.07 10.93 13.22
N CYS A 39 -23.98 10.41 12.67
CA CYS A 39 -22.75 11.19 12.47
C CYS A 39 -22.76 12.07 11.21
N TRP A 40 -23.72 11.86 10.31
CA TRP A 40 -23.76 12.53 9.02
C TRP A 40 -24.64 13.77 9.04
N ASP A 41 -24.21 14.82 8.35
CA ASP A 41 -25.01 16.00 8.01
C ASP A 41 -24.90 16.25 6.51
N ASP A 42 -26.05 16.36 5.82
CA ASP A 42 -26.11 16.53 4.37
C ASP A 42 -25.81 17.97 3.92
N THR A 43 -25.85 18.93 4.84
CA THR A 43 -25.80 20.37 4.53
C THR A 43 -24.40 20.94 4.74
N SER A 44 -23.66 20.44 5.73
CA SER A 44 -22.37 20.98 6.10
C SER A 44 -21.40 19.92 6.61
N HIS A 45 -20.22 19.89 6.02
CA HIS A 45 -19.16 18.99 6.51
C HIS A 45 -18.65 19.35 7.92
N THR A 46 -18.89 20.59 8.38
CA THR A 46 -18.50 21.02 9.75
C THR A 46 -19.44 20.50 10.80
N ASP A 47 -20.67 20.14 10.43
CA ASP A 47 -21.69 19.66 11.34
C ASP A 47 -21.69 18.13 11.47
N CYS A 48 -20.95 17.43 10.59
CA CYS A 48 -20.69 16.02 10.71
C CYS A 48 -19.91 15.69 11.99
N ILE A 49 -20.36 14.66 12.73
CA ILE A 49 -19.67 14.18 13.93
C ILE A 49 -18.52 13.26 13.56
N THR A 50 -17.29 13.73 13.74
CA THR A 50 -16.04 13.00 13.44
C THR A 50 -15.26 12.60 14.70
N ALA A 51 -15.79 12.95 15.89
CA ALA A 51 -15.20 12.59 17.18
C ALA A 51 -15.84 11.31 17.74
N ASN A 52 -15.05 10.27 17.93
CA ASN A 52 -15.54 8.98 18.43
C ASN A 52 -16.20 9.06 19.83
N THR A 53 -15.69 9.93 20.69
CA THR A 53 -16.28 10.15 22.03
C THR A 53 -17.69 10.68 21.96
N ALA A 54 -17.94 11.71 21.13
CA ALA A 54 -19.26 12.31 20.96
C ALA A 54 -20.30 11.31 20.43
N ALA A 55 -19.96 10.55 19.40
CA ALA A 55 -20.84 9.51 18.85
C ALA A 55 -21.11 8.39 19.85
N ARG A 56 -20.08 7.92 20.54
CA ARG A 56 -20.20 6.88 21.57
C ARG A 56 -21.11 7.33 22.72
N ASP A 57 -20.86 8.53 23.27
CA ASP A 57 -21.59 9.02 24.46
C ASP A 57 -23.09 9.23 24.13
N ALA A 58 -23.42 9.56 22.88
CA ALA A 58 -24.80 9.70 22.43
C ALA A 58 -25.52 8.37 22.16
N LEU A 59 -24.83 7.40 21.48
CA LEU A 59 -25.50 6.23 20.91
C LEU A 59 -25.26 4.92 21.67
N TYR A 60 -24.19 4.85 22.47
CA TYR A 60 -23.77 3.57 23.06
C TYR A 60 -24.86 2.88 23.88
N LYS A 61 -25.59 3.66 24.74
CA LYS A 61 -26.61 3.10 25.60
C LYS A 61 -27.81 2.58 24.80
N GLU A 62 -28.29 3.38 23.83
CA GLU A 62 -29.38 2.99 22.92
C GLU A 62 -29.05 1.70 22.19
N LEU A 63 -27.90 1.65 21.49
CA LEU A 63 -27.49 0.48 20.72
C LEU A 63 -27.24 -0.78 21.58
N ARG A 64 -26.85 -0.61 22.84
CA ARG A 64 -26.71 -1.72 23.80
C ARG A 64 -28.06 -2.27 24.25
N GLU A 65 -29.09 -1.44 24.30
CA GLU A 65 -30.47 -1.86 24.65
C GLU A 65 -31.17 -2.50 23.46
N GLU A 66 -30.83 -2.12 22.23
CA GLU A 66 -31.44 -2.61 20.99
C GLU A 66 -30.78 -3.88 20.43
N THR A 67 -29.59 -4.26 20.90
CA THR A 67 -28.84 -5.39 20.36
C THR A 67 -28.26 -6.28 21.45
N ASP A 68 -28.03 -7.56 21.09
CA ASP A 68 -27.40 -8.57 21.96
C ASP A 68 -25.85 -8.57 21.84
N LEU A 69 -25.31 -7.65 21.03
CA LEU A 69 -23.86 -7.54 20.84
C LEU A 69 -23.14 -7.22 22.15
N THR A 70 -21.93 -7.73 22.30
CA THR A 70 -21.08 -7.33 23.43
C THR A 70 -20.73 -5.85 23.38
N ALA A 71 -20.44 -5.25 24.54
CA ALA A 71 -20.09 -3.85 24.68
C ALA A 71 -18.96 -3.40 23.72
N ASN A 72 -17.97 -4.27 23.50
CA ASN A 72 -16.84 -3.98 22.64
C ASN A 72 -17.23 -3.96 21.16
N LEU A 73 -18.09 -4.87 20.71
CA LEU A 73 -18.56 -4.91 19.32
C LEU A 73 -19.42 -3.68 18.98
N VAL A 74 -20.28 -3.23 19.91
CA VAL A 74 -21.05 -1.98 19.73
C VAL A 74 -20.10 -0.79 19.61
N GLN A 75 -19.07 -0.69 20.46
CA GLN A 75 -18.07 0.39 20.38
C GLN A 75 -17.30 0.36 19.06
N GLU A 76 -16.92 -0.83 18.56
CA GLU A 76 -16.23 -0.96 17.27
C GLU A 76 -17.13 -0.61 16.09
N ALA A 77 -18.44 -0.90 16.15
CA ALA A 77 -19.40 -0.51 15.13
C ALA A 77 -19.53 1.04 15.06
N ILE A 78 -19.64 1.71 16.21
CA ILE A 78 -19.65 3.17 16.30
C ILE A 78 -18.34 3.76 15.75
N ARG A 79 -17.19 3.22 16.18
CA ARG A 79 -15.86 3.66 15.72
C ARG A 79 -15.74 3.55 14.21
N ARG A 80 -16.19 2.45 13.63
CA ARG A 80 -16.18 2.23 12.17
C ARG A 80 -17.00 3.29 11.43
N ALA A 81 -18.18 3.62 11.94
CA ALA A 81 -19.04 4.65 11.36
C ALA A 81 -18.36 6.04 11.40
N VAL A 82 -17.81 6.42 12.54
CA VAL A 82 -17.09 7.69 12.72
C VAL A 82 -15.89 7.78 11.79
N GLN A 83 -15.11 6.71 11.61
CA GLN A 83 -13.97 6.69 10.69
C GLN A 83 -14.42 6.85 9.23
N ALA A 84 -15.50 6.18 8.83
CA ALA A 84 -16.06 6.32 7.49
C ALA A 84 -16.56 7.75 7.24
N THR A 85 -17.30 8.33 8.18
CA THR A 85 -17.76 9.74 8.14
C THR A 85 -16.58 10.69 8.02
N LYS A 86 -15.52 10.51 8.84
CA LYS A 86 -14.31 11.32 8.76
C LYS A 86 -13.66 11.23 7.37
N GLY A 87 -13.57 10.05 6.78
CA GLY A 87 -13.07 9.86 5.42
C GLY A 87 -13.89 10.57 4.36
N CYS A 88 -15.23 10.59 4.50
CA CYS A 88 -16.12 11.33 3.63
C CYS A 88 -15.94 12.84 3.80
N VAL A 89 -15.86 13.34 5.03
CA VAL A 89 -15.61 14.77 5.36
C VAL A 89 -14.30 15.25 4.74
N GLU A 90 -13.21 14.50 4.83
CA GLU A 90 -11.93 14.86 4.22
C GLU A 90 -12.03 14.95 2.67
N ARG A 91 -12.76 14.05 2.04
CA ARG A 91 -13.03 14.13 0.60
C ARG A 91 -13.91 15.31 0.24
N TRP A 92 -14.90 15.66 1.09
CA TRP A 92 -15.78 16.82 0.90
C TRP A 92 -14.98 18.12 0.96
N LYS A 93 -14.09 18.29 1.94
CA LYS A 93 -13.16 19.42 2.03
C LYS A 93 -12.30 19.61 0.78
N GLN A 94 -12.02 18.50 0.05
CA GLN A 94 -11.31 18.53 -1.24
C GLN A 94 -12.23 18.88 -2.42
N GLY A 95 -13.48 19.28 -2.21
CA GLY A 95 -14.45 19.59 -3.26
C GLY A 95 -15.01 18.35 -3.98
N LYS A 96 -14.79 17.14 -3.47
CA LYS A 96 -15.33 15.91 -4.07
C LYS A 96 -16.77 15.69 -3.63
N ARG A 97 -17.60 15.20 -4.56
CA ARG A 97 -18.97 14.78 -4.23
C ARG A 97 -18.91 13.55 -3.31
N VAL A 98 -19.62 13.62 -2.21
CA VAL A 98 -19.73 12.54 -1.22
C VAL A 98 -21.18 12.35 -0.81
N SER A 99 -21.49 11.21 -0.22
CA SER A 99 -22.77 10.89 0.40
C SER A 99 -22.52 10.26 1.76
N GLN A 100 -23.57 10.15 2.55
CA GLN A 100 -23.56 9.43 3.81
C GLN A 100 -22.94 8.04 3.64
N PRO A 101 -22.03 7.60 4.54
CA PRO A 101 -21.51 6.25 4.52
C PRO A 101 -22.62 5.24 4.80
N GLU A 102 -22.72 4.20 3.97
CA GLU A 102 -23.62 3.07 4.15
C GLU A 102 -22.82 1.77 4.14
N PHE A 103 -23.08 0.92 5.13
CA PHE A 103 -22.43 -0.38 5.26
C PHE A 103 -23.38 -1.48 4.79
N THR A 104 -23.00 -2.19 3.73
CA THR A 104 -23.78 -3.28 3.11
C THR A 104 -23.12 -4.63 3.21
N SER A 105 -21.82 -4.68 3.46
CA SER A 105 -21.07 -5.92 3.57
C SER A 105 -21.01 -6.42 5.01
N TRP A 106 -21.20 -7.71 5.21
CA TRP A 106 -21.10 -8.36 6.51
C TRP A 106 -19.63 -8.46 6.91
N SER A 107 -19.21 -7.48 7.67
CA SER A 107 -17.82 -7.30 8.10
C SER A 107 -17.79 -6.71 9.49
N MET A 108 -17.14 -7.39 10.43
CA MET A 108 -17.04 -7.00 11.84
C MET A 108 -15.58 -6.83 12.24
N VAL A 109 -15.28 -5.80 13.03
CA VAL A 109 -13.96 -5.57 13.59
C VAL A 109 -13.89 -6.21 14.99
N TYR A 110 -12.85 -6.99 15.20
CA TYR A 110 -12.53 -7.63 16.47
C TYR A 110 -11.20 -7.13 17.02
N ASP A 111 -11.17 -6.69 18.25
CA ASP A 111 -9.97 -6.35 18.99
C ASP A 111 -9.63 -7.41 20.07
N LYS A 112 -8.58 -7.21 20.84
CA LYS A 112 -8.16 -8.13 21.93
C LYS A 112 -9.21 -8.34 23.02
N ARG A 113 -10.26 -7.51 23.10
CA ARG A 113 -11.35 -7.63 24.08
C ARG A 113 -12.50 -8.48 23.56
N SER A 114 -12.73 -8.44 22.26
CA SER A 114 -13.81 -9.17 21.58
C SER A 114 -13.33 -10.46 20.90
N ALA A 115 -12.03 -10.64 20.69
CA ALA A 115 -11.41 -11.86 20.17
C ALA A 115 -10.23 -12.31 21.01
N THR A 116 -10.04 -13.64 21.10
CA THR A 116 -8.81 -14.26 21.60
C THR A 116 -8.12 -14.92 20.42
N PHE A 117 -6.89 -14.50 20.15
CA PHE A 117 -6.11 -14.97 19.00
C PHE A 117 -5.17 -16.09 19.43
N TYR A 118 -5.23 -17.19 18.71
CA TYR A 118 -4.28 -18.30 18.76
C TYR A 118 -3.56 -18.37 17.39
N ARG A 119 -2.54 -19.23 17.27
CA ARG A 119 -1.82 -19.36 16.00
C ARG A 119 -2.57 -20.22 14.96
N ASP A 120 -3.39 -21.12 15.40
CA ASP A 120 -4.16 -22.10 14.61
C ASP A 120 -5.67 -21.81 14.56
N ARG A 121 -6.18 -20.96 15.46
CA ARG A 121 -7.61 -20.66 15.60
C ARG A 121 -7.85 -19.29 16.21
N VAL A 122 -9.10 -18.88 16.22
CA VAL A 122 -9.56 -17.66 16.91
C VAL A 122 -10.85 -17.95 17.69
N SER A 123 -10.98 -17.37 18.88
CA SER A 123 -12.23 -17.35 19.63
C SER A 123 -12.87 -15.96 19.53
N LEU A 124 -14.07 -15.87 18.97
CA LEU A 124 -14.78 -14.65 18.63
C LEU A 124 -16.00 -14.46 19.55
N SER A 125 -16.21 -13.25 20.06
CA SER A 125 -17.46 -12.90 20.76
C SER A 125 -18.59 -12.78 19.75
N THR A 126 -19.75 -13.40 20.07
CA THR A 126 -20.98 -13.32 19.29
C THR A 126 -22.13 -12.87 20.18
N VAL A 127 -23.34 -12.79 19.63
CA VAL A 127 -24.57 -12.49 20.36
C VAL A 127 -24.90 -13.56 21.43
N ASN A 128 -24.54 -14.82 21.19
CA ASN A 128 -24.83 -15.94 22.08
C ASN A 128 -23.61 -16.47 22.85
N GLY A 129 -22.55 -15.69 22.94
CA GLY A 129 -21.34 -16.08 23.67
C GLY A 129 -20.07 -16.05 22.81
N ARG A 130 -19.19 -17.01 23.03
CA ARG A 130 -17.93 -17.09 22.27
C ARG A 130 -17.92 -18.35 21.39
N VAL A 131 -17.47 -18.16 20.16
CA VAL A 131 -17.34 -19.21 19.16
C VAL A 131 -15.87 -19.40 18.83
N GLU A 132 -15.38 -20.64 18.86
CA GLU A 132 -14.03 -20.97 18.37
C GLU A 132 -14.11 -21.39 16.89
N CYS A 133 -13.23 -20.82 16.08
CA CYS A 133 -13.09 -21.12 14.67
C CYS A 133 -11.64 -21.46 14.35
N GLU A 134 -11.40 -22.61 13.74
CA GLU A 134 -10.08 -23.01 13.26
C GLU A 134 -9.71 -22.29 11.96
N PHE A 135 -8.43 -22.13 11.72
CA PHE A 135 -7.91 -21.55 10.49
C PHE A 135 -7.71 -22.63 9.43
N GLU A 136 -8.32 -22.44 8.26
CA GLU A 136 -7.99 -23.23 7.08
C GLU A 136 -6.79 -22.61 6.38
N LEU A 137 -5.58 -23.10 6.72
CA LEU A 137 -4.33 -22.65 6.15
C LEU A 137 -3.93 -23.50 4.93
N PRO A 138 -3.36 -22.90 3.87
CA PRO A 138 -2.87 -23.67 2.72
C PRO A 138 -1.79 -24.67 3.12
N ALA A 139 -1.93 -25.92 2.67
CA ALA A 139 -0.99 -27.01 2.98
C ALA A 139 0.40 -26.85 2.36
N ALA A 140 0.54 -25.98 1.37
CA ALA A 140 1.75 -25.87 0.55
C ALA A 140 2.10 -24.40 0.32
N SER A 141 2.51 -23.69 1.34
CA SER A 141 3.27 -22.45 1.15
C SER A 141 3.58 -21.80 2.48
N PRO A 142 4.81 -21.45 2.73
CA PRO A 142 5.22 -20.77 3.96
C PRO A 142 4.63 -19.35 4.06
N THR A 143 4.37 -18.66 2.98
CA THR A 143 4.01 -17.24 2.99
C THR A 143 2.61 -16.98 2.48
N PRO A 144 1.91 -15.98 3.03
CA PRO A 144 2.27 -15.08 4.14
C PRO A 144 1.94 -15.64 5.53
N TYR A 145 1.30 -16.81 5.63
CA TYR A 145 0.72 -17.32 6.87
C TYR A 145 1.78 -17.75 7.87
N GLU A 146 2.78 -18.54 7.44
CA GLU A 146 3.86 -19.00 8.31
C GLU A 146 4.62 -17.81 8.91
N ARG A 147 4.94 -16.82 8.09
CA ARG A 147 5.72 -15.66 8.50
C ARG A 147 4.95 -14.70 9.41
N TYR A 148 3.69 -14.40 9.10
CA TYR A 148 2.96 -13.31 9.75
C TYR A 148 1.94 -13.76 10.78
N ILE A 149 1.45 -15.01 10.69
CA ILE A 149 0.42 -15.53 11.58
C ILE A 149 0.98 -16.58 12.53
N LEU A 150 1.74 -17.56 12.00
CA LEU A 150 2.27 -18.66 12.80
C LEU A 150 3.53 -18.26 13.59
N SER A 151 4.32 -17.29 13.10
CA SER A 151 5.50 -16.78 13.79
C SER A 151 5.14 -15.99 15.05
N GLU A 152 5.92 -16.18 16.12
CA GLU A 152 5.81 -15.42 17.37
C GLU A 152 6.37 -14.00 17.28
N ASP A 153 7.12 -13.69 16.23
CA ASP A 153 7.70 -12.36 16.00
C ASP A 153 6.64 -11.27 15.80
N TYR A 154 5.44 -11.66 15.41
CA TYR A 154 4.34 -10.74 15.11
C TYR A 154 3.24 -10.81 16.16
N GLU A 155 2.84 -9.64 16.66
CA GLU A 155 1.70 -9.48 17.56
C GLU A 155 0.39 -9.32 16.80
N PHE A 156 -0.67 -10.00 17.26
CA PHE A 156 -2.01 -9.79 16.73
C PHE A 156 -2.58 -8.42 17.08
N ARG A 157 -3.29 -7.82 16.12
CA ARG A 157 -3.98 -6.54 16.24
C ARG A 157 -5.46 -6.69 15.92
N ALA A 158 -6.20 -5.59 16.03
CA ALA A 158 -7.60 -5.57 15.60
C ALA A 158 -7.72 -6.10 14.17
N SER A 159 -8.56 -7.09 14.00
CA SER A 159 -8.72 -7.89 12.78
C SER A 159 -10.18 -7.87 12.34
N THR A 160 -10.47 -8.24 11.11
CA THR A 160 -11.81 -8.11 10.56
C THR A 160 -12.34 -9.45 10.11
N LEU A 161 -13.50 -9.86 10.65
CA LEU A 161 -14.29 -10.96 10.12
C LEU A 161 -15.10 -10.46 8.93
N GLN A 162 -15.03 -11.16 7.80
CA GLN A 162 -15.80 -10.88 6.61
C GLN A 162 -16.47 -12.15 6.09
N TYR A 163 -17.73 -12.01 5.69
CA TYR A 163 -18.46 -13.08 5.04
C TYR A 163 -18.54 -12.85 3.53
N ASP A 164 -18.13 -13.83 2.75
CA ASP A 164 -18.28 -13.84 1.29
C ASP A 164 -19.55 -14.61 0.89
N LYS A 165 -20.59 -13.86 0.50
CA LYS A 165 -21.87 -14.41 0.05
C LYS A 165 -21.77 -15.29 -1.21
N ALA A 166 -20.71 -15.14 -2.01
CA ALA A 166 -20.59 -15.89 -3.26
C ALA A 166 -20.04 -17.30 -3.05
N THR A 167 -19.22 -17.49 -2.02
CA THR A 167 -18.64 -18.78 -1.64
C THR A 167 -19.31 -19.39 -0.43
N ASP A 168 -20.17 -18.61 0.27
CA ASP A 168 -20.78 -18.97 1.56
C ASP A 168 -19.74 -19.27 2.64
N GLU A 169 -18.67 -18.44 2.71
CA GLU A 169 -17.52 -18.67 3.57
C GLU A 169 -17.20 -17.45 4.43
N PHE A 170 -16.65 -17.71 5.63
CA PHE A 170 -16.11 -16.69 6.50
C PHE A 170 -14.60 -16.58 6.35
N TYR A 171 -14.11 -15.35 6.18
CA TYR A 171 -12.70 -15.01 6.14
C TYR A 171 -12.36 -14.09 7.31
N PHE A 172 -11.27 -14.39 7.98
CA PHE A 172 -10.73 -13.54 9.03
C PHE A 172 -9.47 -12.85 8.52
N HIS A 173 -9.56 -11.54 8.31
CA HIS A 173 -8.43 -10.72 7.89
C HIS A 173 -7.59 -10.40 9.12
N ILE A 174 -6.62 -11.26 9.40
CA ILE A 174 -5.76 -11.16 10.58
C ILE A 174 -4.73 -10.06 10.33
N THR A 175 -4.74 -9.06 11.19
CA THR A 175 -3.73 -8.00 11.19
C THR A 175 -2.71 -8.29 12.27
N THR A 176 -1.45 -8.30 11.87
CA THR A 176 -0.30 -8.49 12.76
C THR A 176 0.65 -7.30 12.68
N ARG A 177 1.47 -7.13 13.71
CA ARG A 177 2.44 -6.05 13.82
C ARG A 177 3.75 -6.57 14.43
N LYS A 178 4.87 -6.12 13.87
CA LYS A 178 6.20 -6.28 14.42
C LYS A 178 6.85 -4.90 14.56
N TYR A 179 7.55 -4.69 15.65
CA TYR A 179 8.49 -3.59 15.78
C TYR A 179 9.89 -4.12 15.49
N ASP A 180 10.56 -3.58 14.48
CA ASP A 180 11.99 -3.77 14.38
C ASP A 180 12.64 -3.03 15.55
N SER A 181 13.29 -3.76 16.42
CA SER A 181 14.22 -3.17 17.38
C SER A 181 15.39 -2.61 16.58
N VAL A 182 15.38 -1.31 16.35
CA VAL A 182 16.62 -0.60 16.02
C VAL A 182 17.55 -0.84 17.21
N ASP A 183 18.74 -1.37 16.97
CA ASP A 183 19.75 -1.72 17.96
C ASP A 183 19.70 -0.78 19.19
N GLU A 184 19.32 -1.35 20.34
CA GLU A 184 19.55 -0.70 21.61
C GLU A 184 21.06 -0.72 21.90
N THR A 185 21.78 0.29 21.43
CA THR A 185 22.99 0.68 22.15
C THR A 185 22.57 1.10 23.54
N PRO A 186 23.17 0.56 24.62
CA PRO A 186 22.74 0.84 25.98
C PRO A 186 22.87 2.32 26.31
N ARG A 187 21.74 3.03 26.35
CA ARG A 187 21.70 4.38 26.91
C ARG A 187 21.87 4.27 28.41
N VAL A 188 23.02 4.71 28.87
CA VAL A 188 23.32 4.98 30.27
C VAL A 188 22.23 5.87 30.86
N SER A 189 21.56 5.36 31.88
CA SER A 189 20.52 6.06 32.63
C SER A 189 21.07 7.33 33.29
N SER A 190 20.53 8.49 32.96
CA SER A 190 20.52 9.64 33.82
C SER A 190 19.08 10.10 34.07
N ALA A 191 18.62 9.87 35.28
CA ALA A 191 17.40 10.45 35.80
C ALA A 191 17.51 11.99 35.84
N HIS A 192 16.49 12.72 35.33
CA HIS A 192 15.84 13.82 36.02
C HIS A 192 14.73 14.50 35.22
N GLN A 193 13.52 14.47 35.83
CA GLN A 193 12.50 15.54 35.95
C GLN A 193 11.76 16.12 34.73
N ASN A 194 10.47 15.81 34.76
CA ASN A 194 9.29 16.65 34.46
C ASN A 194 9.47 18.01 33.76
N ALA A 195 8.86 18.13 32.59
CA ALA A 195 8.07 19.31 32.23
C ALA A 195 7.08 19.00 31.10
N LYS A 196 5.81 19.31 31.33
CA LYS A 196 4.72 19.37 30.35
C LYS A 196 5.09 20.32 29.22
N ARG A 197 4.92 19.89 27.96
CA ARG A 197 4.60 20.79 26.86
C ARG A 197 3.74 20.06 25.82
N SER A 198 2.67 20.74 25.51
CA SER A 198 1.70 20.49 24.45
C SER A 198 2.28 20.79 23.09
N GLY A 199 1.87 20.04 22.07
CA GLY A 199 1.68 20.52 20.71
C GLY A 199 2.79 20.15 19.73
N ASP A 200 2.31 19.71 18.61
CA ASP A 200 2.90 19.64 17.27
C ASP A 200 3.76 18.42 16.96
N ASP A 201 3.09 17.57 16.19
CA ASP A 201 3.59 16.38 15.50
C ASP A 201 4.52 16.82 14.36
N GLU A 202 5.76 17.18 14.67
CA GLU A 202 6.84 17.24 13.71
C GLU A 202 7.50 15.86 13.64
N SER A 203 7.28 15.17 12.54
CA SER A 203 7.99 13.95 12.17
C SER A 203 9.50 14.18 12.31
N GLU A 204 10.13 13.53 13.28
CA GLU A 204 11.58 13.51 13.45
C GLU A 204 12.25 13.10 12.13
N VAL A 205 12.90 14.05 11.50
CA VAL A 205 13.80 13.85 10.35
C VAL A 205 15.04 13.15 10.92
N SER A 206 15.15 11.85 10.67
CA SER A 206 16.36 11.07 10.97
C SER A 206 17.57 11.70 10.29
N ASP A 207 18.68 11.73 11.02
CA ASP A 207 19.98 12.29 10.63
C ASP A 207 20.43 11.78 9.24
N ASP A 208 20.33 12.64 8.23
CA ASP A 208 20.49 12.36 6.79
C ASP A 208 21.98 12.26 6.35
N THR A 209 22.89 11.94 7.25
CA THR A 209 24.34 11.94 6.99
C THR A 209 24.90 10.62 6.48
N GLU A 210 24.12 9.54 6.40
CA GLU A 210 24.58 8.24 5.92
C GLU A 210 24.64 8.15 4.39
N HIS A 211 25.67 7.45 3.92
CA HIS A 211 25.80 7.02 2.52
C HIS A 211 24.57 6.21 2.11
N GLN A 212 23.94 6.55 1.00
CA GLN A 212 22.77 5.83 0.47
C GLN A 212 23.03 5.25 -0.91
N THR A 213 22.57 4.02 -1.09
CA THR A 213 22.53 3.36 -2.40
C THR A 213 21.09 3.28 -2.91
N VAL A 214 20.89 3.73 -4.15
CA VAL A 214 19.56 3.92 -4.75
C VAL A 214 19.36 2.98 -5.92
N LEU A 215 18.20 2.34 -5.97
CA LEU A 215 17.66 1.62 -7.13
C LEU A 215 16.61 2.50 -7.81
N GLY A 216 16.87 2.92 -9.06
CA GLY A 216 15.89 3.64 -9.87
C GLY A 216 15.00 2.66 -10.63
N ILE A 217 13.67 2.92 -10.66
CA ILE A 217 12.67 2.10 -11.39
C ILE A 217 11.91 3.00 -12.36
N ASP A 218 11.96 2.66 -13.63
CA ASP A 218 11.11 3.23 -14.68
C ASP A 218 9.89 2.34 -14.92
N LEU A 219 8.71 2.94 -15.16
CA LEU A 219 7.45 2.24 -15.41
C LEU A 219 6.97 2.49 -16.82
N GLY A 220 6.68 1.45 -17.56
CA GLY A 220 6.30 1.53 -18.96
C GLY A 220 5.22 0.53 -19.37
N VAL A 221 4.72 0.68 -20.61
CA VAL A 221 3.69 -0.21 -21.18
C VAL A 221 4.33 -1.50 -21.69
N ASN A 222 5.46 -1.41 -22.42
CA ASN A 222 6.13 -2.58 -22.99
C ASN A 222 6.86 -3.39 -21.90
N SER A 223 7.64 -2.70 -21.09
CA SER A 223 8.20 -3.25 -19.83
C SER A 223 7.42 -2.65 -18.68
N LEU A 224 6.76 -3.48 -17.89
CA LEU A 224 5.96 -3.03 -16.73
C LEU A 224 6.83 -2.25 -15.74
N ALA A 225 8.07 -2.69 -15.56
CA ALA A 225 9.11 -1.99 -14.81
C ALA A 225 10.50 -2.31 -15.37
N VAL A 226 11.42 -1.36 -15.25
CA VAL A 226 12.85 -1.52 -15.58
C VAL A 226 13.69 -0.94 -14.45
N ALA A 227 14.62 -1.73 -13.93
CA ALA A 227 15.54 -1.29 -12.88
C ALA A 227 16.82 -0.67 -13.44
N SER A 228 17.41 0.24 -12.70
CA SER A 228 18.72 0.82 -13.02
C SER A 228 19.87 -0.19 -12.97
N THR A 229 19.69 -1.36 -12.36
CA THR A 229 20.58 -2.52 -12.41
C THR A 229 20.56 -3.25 -13.75
N GLY A 230 19.52 -3.03 -14.57
CA GLY A 230 19.36 -3.66 -15.87
C GLY A 230 18.36 -4.82 -15.90
N THR A 231 17.61 -5.01 -14.84
CA THR A 231 16.53 -6.01 -14.77
C THR A 231 15.27 -5.45 -15.40
N PHE A 232 14.60 -6.27 -16.23
CA PHE A 232 13.38 -5.93 -16.97
C PHE A 232 12.23 -6.85 -16.57
N TRP A 233 11.13 -6.28 -16.11
CA TRP A 233 9.85 -6.98 -15.91
C TRP A 233 8.94 -6.71 -17.10
N GLN A 234 8.86 -7.67 -18.01
CA GLN A 234 8.11 -7.51 -19.27
C GLN A 234 6.61 -7.37 -19.02
N GLY A 235 5.94 -6.53 -19.83
CA GLY A 235 4.50 -6.30 -19.76
C GLY A 235 3.65 -7.25 -20.58
N ASP A 236 4.25 -8.07 -21.46
CA ASP A 236 3.55 -8.89 -22.47
C ASP A 236 2.55 -9.87 -21.85
N GLU A 237 2.92 -10.57 -20.81
CA GLU A 237 2.04 -11.51 -20.12
C GLU A 237 0.86 -10.79 -19.46
N TYR A 238 1.14 -9.66 -18.79
CA TYR A 238 0.12 -8.83 -18.16
C TYR A 238 -0.91 -8.34 -19.20
N ASP A 239 -0.45 -7.84 -20.33
CA ASP A 239 -1.26 -7.36 -21.43
C ASP A 239 -2.05 -8.47 -22.11
N HIS A 240 -1.43 -9.65 -22.31
CA HIS A 240 -2.10 -10.81 -22.86
C HIS A 240 -3.33 -11.20 -22.02
N TRP A 241 -3.15 -11.38 -20.72
CA TRP A 241 -4.25 -11.77 -19.84
C TRP A 241 -5.32 -10.68 -19.69
N CYS A 242 -4.94 -9.41 -19.67
CA CYS A 242 -5.90 -8.31 -19.68
C CYS A 242 -6.81 -8.37 -20.92
N ARG A 243 -6.25 -8.61 -22.11
CA ARG A 243 -7.01 -8.77 -23.37
C ARG A 243 -7.91 -10.01 -23.33
N GLU A 244 -7.42 -11.14 -22.80
CA GLU A 244 -8.21 -12.35 -22.66
C GLU A 244 -9.41 -12.16 -21.72
N PHE A 245 -9.24 -11.46 -20.60
CA PHE A 245 -10.35 -11.14 -19.72
C PHE A 245 -11.35 -10.17 -20.38
N GLU A 246 -10.90 -9.17 -21.10
CA GLU A 246 -11.76 -8.25 -21.86
C GLU A 246 -12.59 -9.01 -22.91
N LYS A 247 -11.96 -9.90 -23.68
CA LYS A 247 -12.63 -10.74 -24.68
C LYS A 247 -13.73 -11.61 -24.05
N ARG A 248 -13.38 -12.36 -23.00
CA ARG A 248 -14.35 -13.23 -22.30
C ARG A 248 -15.51 -12.44 -21.70
N ARG A 249 -15.25 -11.23 -21.22
CA ARG A 249 -16.29 -10.33 -20.70
C ARG A 249 -17.25 -9.92 -21.81
N GLY A 250 -16.74 -9.52 -22.98
CA GLY A 250 -17.55 -9.19 -24.16
C GLY A 250 -18.47 -10.35 -24.58
N GLU A 251 -17.91 -11.56 -24.74
CA GLU A 251 -18.66 -12.76 -25.11
C GLU A 251 -19.78 -13.11 -24.12
N MET A 252 -19.57 -12.89 -22.82
CA MET A 252 -20.59 -13.12 -21.79
C MET A 252 -21.67 -12.04 -21.79
N GLN A 253 -21.30 -10.78 -22.03
CA GLN A 253 -22.25 -9.66 -22.09
C GLN A 253 -23.22 -9.80 -23.26
N GLU A 254 -22.76 -10.27 -24.41
CA GLU A 254 -23.60 -10.51 -25.61
C GLU A 254 -24.72 -11.53 -25.37
N ARG A 255 -24.53 -12.47 -24.45
CA ARG A 255 -25.53 -13.53 -24.16
C ARG A 255 -26.77 -13.03 -23.42
N GLY A 256 -26.69 -11.93 -22.66
CA GLY A 256 -27.82 -11.25 -21.99
C GLY A 256 -28.65 -12.09 -20.99
N THR A 257 -28.14 -13.23 -20.49
CA THR A 257 -28.86 -14.11 -19.59
C THR A 257 -28.45 -13.90 -18.13
N GLN A 258 -29.34 -14.28 -17.17
CA GLN A 258 -28.99 -14.22 -15.73
C GLN A 258 -27.76 -15.12 -15.40
N ALA A 259 -27.63 -16.26 -16.06
CA ALA A 259 -26.48 -17.14 -15.92
C ALA A 259 -25.19 -16.47 -16.39
N ALA A 260 -25.24 -15.73 -17.52
CA ALA A 260 -24.13 -14.93 -18.01
C ALA A 260 -23.76 -13.79 -17.04
N HIS A 261 -24.75 -13.12 -16.44
CA HIS A 261 -24.51 -12.11 -15.42
C HIS A 261 -23.74 -12.67 -14.22
N ASN A 262 -24.18 -13.82 -13.68
CA ASN A 262 -23.49 -14.47 -12.56
C ASN A 262 -22.07 -14.93 -12.94
N ALA A 263 -21.87 -15.36 -14.19
CA ALA A 263 -20.55 -15.72 -14.72
C ALA A 263 -19.63 -14.50 -14.85
N LEU A 264 -20.17 -13.33 -15.24
CA LEU A 264 -19.43 -12.06 -15.29
C LEU A 264 -18.93 -11.63 -13.89
N LEU A 265 -19.75 -11.76 -12.86
CA LEU A 265 -19.33 -11.45 -11.50
C LEU A 265 -18.16 -12.35 -11.03
N ARG A 266 -18.24 -13.66 -11.34
CA ARG A 266 -17.14 -14.60 -11.02
C ARG A 266 -15.87 -14.29 -11.83
N LEU A 267 -16.03 -13.95 -13.12
CA LEU A 267 -14.90 -13.56 -13.98
C LEU A 267 -14.20 -12.31 -13.44
N GLY A 268 -14.97 -11.29 -13.03
CA GLY A 268 -14.44 -10.06 -12.44
C GLY A 268 -13.59 -10.32 -11.17
N LYS A 269 -14.07 -11.18 -10.27
CA LYS A 269 -13.30 -11.58 -9.08
C LYS A 269 -12.00 -12.30 -9.44
N ARG A 270 -12.04 -13.22 -10.42
CA ARG A 270 -10.84 -13.95 -10.90
C ARG A 270 -9.83 -13.02 -11.55
N GLU A 271 -10.29 -12.08 -12.39
CA GLU A 271 -9.45 -11.07 -13.00
C GLU A 271 -8.77 -10.18 -11.96
N GLU A 272 -9.52 -9.69 -10.98
CA GLU A 272 -8.97 -8.87 -9.89
C GLU A 272 -7.94 -9.64 -9.07
N ALA A 273 -8.23 -10.89 -8.69
CA ALA A 273 -7.31 -11.74 -7.95
C ALA A 273 -6.02 -12.00 -8.74
N TRP A 274 -6.14 -12.32 -10.03
CA TRP A 274 -4.98 -12.56 -10.91
C TRP A 274 -4.11 -11.30 -11.05
N ARG A 275 -4.73 -10.13 -11.32
CA ARG A 275 -4.00 -8.87 -11.44
C ARG A 275 -3.25 -8.52 -10.14
N LYS A 276 -3.92 -8.66 -9.00
CA LYS A 276 -3.30 -8.43 -7.71
C LYS A 276 -2.09 -9.36 -7.51
N GLN A 277 -2.26 -10.65 -7.77
CA GLN A 277 -1.19 -11.63 -7.64
C GLN A 277 -0.01 -11.31 -8.54
N TYR A 278 -0.25 -10.99 -9.81
CA TYR A 278 0.80 -10.64 -10.77
C TYR A 278 1.62 -9.43 -10.28
N ILE A 279 0.95 -8.34 -9.91
CA ILE A 279 1.62 -7.13 -9.42
C ILE A 279 2.33 -7.38 -8.07
N HIS A 280 1.79 -8.25 -7.21
CA HIS A 280 2.49 -8.66 -5.99
C HIS A 280 3.79 -9.42 -6.28
N THR A 281 3.80 -10.28 -7.30
CA THR A 281 5.00 -11.01 -7.72
C THR A 281 6.07 -10.04 -8.21
N VAL A 282 5.73 -9.14 -9.12
CA VAL A 282 6.68 -8.11 -9.62
C VAL A 282 7.18 -7.22 -8.47
N ALA A 283 6.30 -6.82 -7.55
CA ALA A 283 6.71 -6.02 -6.38
C ALA A 283 7.68 -6.77 -5.46
N ASN A 284 7.50 -8.09 -5.26
CA ASN A 284 8.45 -8.91 -4.51
C ASN A 284 9.82 -8.95 -5.20
N GLU A 285 9.83 -9.18 -6.50
CA GLU A 285 11.06 -9.25 -7.30
C GLU A 285 11.82 -7.92 -7.29
N ILE A 286 11.13 -6.76 -7.39
CA ILE A 286 11.75 -5.44 -7.26
C ILE A 286 12.37 -5.24 -5.86
N VAL A 287 11.68 -5.67 -4.81
CA VAL A 287 12.24 -5.58 -3.44
C VAL A 287 13.43 -6.50 -3.27
N THR A 288 13.36 -7.72 -3.81
CA THR A 288 14.48 -8.68 -3.82
C THR A 288 15.68 -8.12 -4.56
N GLU A 289 15.47 -7.55 -5.75
CA GLU A 289 16.51 -6.86 -6.53
C GLU A 289 17.22 -5.77 -5.72
N ALA A 290 16.44 -4.94 -4.99
CA ALA A 290 17.00 -3.90 -4.15
C ALA A 290 17.85 -4.47 -3.00
N VAL A 291 17.39 -5.56 -2.36
CA VAL A 291 18.10 -6.22 -1.26
C VAL A 291 19.38 -6.88 -1.76
N GLU A 292 19.35 -7.63 -2.86
CA GLU A 292 20.49 -8.29 -3.46
C GLU A 292 21.58 -7.32 -3.90
N HIS A 293 21.18 -6.12 -4.32
CA HIS A 293 22.10 -5.05 -4.71
C HIS A 293 22.46 -4.10 -3.56
N ASN A 294 22.07 -4.41 -2.31
CA ASN A 294 22.32 -3.58 -1.12
C ASN A 294 21.87 -2.12 -1.32
N CYS A 295 20.64 -1.93 -1.81
CA CYS A 295 20.06 -0.61 -2.00
C CYS A 295 19.23 -0.22 -0.78
N ASP A 296 19.41 1.01 -0.29
CA ASP A 296 18.67 1.60 0.84
C ASP A 296 17.35 2.20 0.39
N VAL A 297 17.29 2.63 -0.88
CA VAL A 297 16.13 3.36 -1.41
C VAL A 297 15.75 2.83 -2.80
N ILE A 298 14.45 2.54 -3.00
CA ILE A 298 13.86 2.31 -4.32
C ILE A 298 13.14 3.59 -4.75
N VAL A 299 13.45 4.09 -5.95
CA VAL A 299 12.90 5.35 -6.45
C VAL A 299 12.12 5.12 -7.72
N PHE A 300 10.86 5.56 -7.71
CA PHE A 300 9.97 5.58 -8.86
C PHE A 300 9.76 7.00 -9.38
N GLU A 301 9.26 7.11 -10.59
CA GLU A 301 8.72 8.37 -11.09
C GLU A 301 7.34 8.65 -10.44
N GLU A 302 7.03 9.92 -10.16
CA GLU A 302 5.72 10.33 -9.64
C GLU A 302 4.62 10.04 -10.68
N LEU A 303 3.54 9.39 -10.23
CA LEU A 303 2.45 8.91 -11.07
C LEU A 303 1.32 9.94 -11.27
N THR A 304 1.50 11.17 -10.82
CA THR A 304 0.56 12.27 -11.07
C THR A 304 0.54 12.55 -12.59
N ASP A 305 -0.65 12.73 -13.14
CA ASP A 305 -0.89 13.03 -14.55
C ASP A 305 -0.35 11.98 -15.55
N ILE A 306 -0.17 10.73 -15.09
CA ILE A 306 0.39 9.64 -15.91
C ILE A 306 -0.40 9.40 -17.19
N ARG A 307 -1.73 9.64 -17.20
CA ARG A 307 -2.57 9.49 -18.40
C ARG A 307 -2.26 10.51 -19.49
N GLU A 308 -1.83 11.72 -19.10
CA GLU A 308 -1.44 12.76 -20.05
C GLU A 308 -0.05 12.47 -20.62
N ARG A 309 0.85 11.92 -19.80
CA ARG A 309 2.23 11.57 -20.19
C ARG A 309 2.35 10.29 -21.00
N LEU A 310 1.48 9.31 -20.74
CA LEU A 310 1.43 8.01 -21.41
C LEU A 310 0.04 7.80 -22.03
N PRO A 311 -0.33 8.52 -23.10
CA PRO A 311 -1.67 8.43 -23.72
C PRO A 311 -1.96 7.04 -24.30
N GLN A 312 -0.94 6.25 -24.65
CA GLN A 312 -1.05 4.86 -25.06
C GLN A 312 -1.35 3.90 -23.91
N ALA A 313 -1.15 4.31 -22.65
CA ALA A 313 -1.41 3.46 -21.50
C ALA A 313 -2.91 3.30 -21.27
N LYS A 314 -3.40 2.06 -21.36
CA LYS A 314 -4.77 1.72 -21.01
C LYS A 314 -5.00 1.86 -19.50
N TRP A 315 -6.26 1.87 -19.08
CA TRP A 315 -6.64 2.00 -17.67
C TRP A 315 -5.99 0.94 -16.75
N HIS A 316 -5.78 -0.27 -17.24
CA HIS A 316 -5.17 -1.35 -16.47
C HIS A 316 -3.67 -1.14 -16.23
N HIS A 317 -2.94 -0.48 -17.16
CA HIS A 317 -1.56 -0.07 -16.92
C HIS A 317 -1.48 0.99 -15.82
N VAL A 318 -2.31 2.05 -15.88
CA VAL A 318 -2.35 3.09 -14.85
C VAL A 318 -2.66 2.51 -13.48
N TRP A 319 -3.58 1.54 -13.43
CA TRP A 319 -3.90 0.81 -12.21
C TRP A 319 -2.69 -0.02 -11.73
N ALA A 320 -2.03 -0.76 -12.63
CA ALA A 320 -0.86 -1.59 -12.31
C ALA A 320 0.29 -0.77 -11.75
N PHE A 321 0.62 0.38 -12.36
CA PHE A 321 1.71 1.24 -11.91
C PHE A 321 1.49 1.79 -10.50
N ARG A 322 0.26 2.26 -10.20
CA ARG A 322 -0.08 2.72 -8.85
C ARG A 322 0.00 1.60 -7.83
N ARG A 323 -0.55 0.43 -8.15
CA ARG A 323 -0.49 -0.74 -7.27
C ARG A 323 0.92 -1.26 -7.06
N LEU A 324 1.75 -1.23 -8.10
CA LEU A 324 3.13 -1.64 -7.99
C LEU A 324 3.90 -0.77 -7.00
N PHE A 325 3.77 0.56 -7.11
CA PHE A 325 4.36 1.47 -6.13
C PHE A 325 3.83 1.21 -4.71
N GLU A 326 2.51 1.16 -4.51
CA GLU A 326 1.89 0.88 -3.21
C GLU A 326 2.38 -0.45 -2.62
N TYR A 327 2.55 -1.48 -3.46
CA TYR A 327 3.01 -2.80 -3.01
C TYR A 327 4.49 -2.82 -2.66
N VAL A 328 5.32 -2.12 -3.39
CA VAL A 328 6.73 -1.93 -3.03
C VAL A 328 6.83 -1.11 -1.74
N GLU A 329 6.13 0.01 -1.64
CA GLU A 329 6.16 0.90 -0.48
C GLU A 329 5.82 0.18 0.83
N TYR A 330 4.78 -0.67 0.86
CA TYR A 330 4.44 -1.37 2.09
C TYR A 330 5.36 -2.58 2.39
N LYS A 331 6.07 -3.14 1.39
CA LYS A 331 6.96 -4.29 1.57
C LYS A 331 8.37 -3.89 2.01
N THR A 332 8.89 -2.78 1.50
CA THR A 332 10.26 -2.33 1.72
C THR A 332 10.66 -2.13 3.19
N PRO A 333 9.78 -1.66 4.11
CA PRO A 333 10.15 -1.47 5.51
C PRO A 333 10.67 -2.74 6.21
N GLU A 334 10.18 -3.90 5.81
CA GLU A 334 10.60 -5.19 6.36
C GLU A 334 12.06 -5.56 6.05
N HIS A 335 12.63 -4.94 5.02
CA HIS A 335 14.00 -5.14 4.56
C HIS A 335 14.92 -3.95 4.87
N GLY A 336 14.45 -2.99 5.68
CA GLY A 336 15.21 -1.76 5.95
C GLY A 336 15.32 -0.81 4.74
N VAL A 337 14.59 -1.08 3.67
CA VAL A 337 14.57 -0.29 2.43
C VAL A 337 13.43 0.71 2.46
N THR A 338 13.56 1.87 1.82
CA THR A 338 12.49 2.85 1.67
C THR A 338 12.09 3.04 0.21
N ALA A 339 10.79 3.21 -0.07
CA ALA A 339 10.31 3.57 -1.40
C ALA A 339 10.02 5.09 -1.47
N LYS A 340 10.43 5.74 -2.56
CA LYS A 340 10.26 7.17 -2.80
C LYS A 340 9.81 7.44 -4.22
N GLN A 341 9.25 8.62 -4.46
CA GLN A 341 8.91 9.11 -5.79
C GLN A 341 9.65 10.42 -6.10
N VAL A 342 9.98 10.61 -7.38
CA VAL A 342 10.59 11.84 -7.92
C VAL A 342 9.79 12.39 -9.08
N ALA A 343 9.83 13.72 -9.27
CA ALA A 343 9.11 14.38 -10.35
C ALA A 343 9.57 13.89 -11.75
N PRO A 344 8.66 13.72 -12.70
CA PRO A 344 8.90 13.06 -14.00
C PRO A 344 9.44 13.98 -15.11
N ASN A 345 10.45 14.81 -14.85
CA ASN A 345 10.89 15.78 -15.85
C ASN A 345 12.08 15.24 -16.65
N HIS A 346 11.92 15.01 -17.96
CA HIS A 346 12.98 14.66 -18.91
C HIS A 346 13.86 13.44 -18.56
N THR A 347 13.41 12.53 -17.70
CA THR A 347 14.16 11.33 -17.30
C THR A 347 14.46 10.43 -18.50
N SER A 348 13.54 10.31 -19.44
CA SER A 348 13.68 9.53 -20.67
C SER A 348 14.52 10.19 -21.77
N GLN A 349 14.72 11.53 -21.73
CA GLN A 349 15.41 12.29 -22.75
C GLN A 349 16.84 12.67 -22.36
N ARG A 350 17.20 12.54 -21.09
CA ARG A 350 18.50 12.90 -20.54
C ARG A 350 19.49 11.74 -20.66
N CYS A 351 20.72 12.05 -21.07
CA CYS A 351 21.83 11.09 -21.02
C CYS A 351 22.19 10.76 -19.56
N SER A 352 22.23 9.47 -19.23
CA SER A 352 22.55 8.99 -17.88
C SER A 352 24.07 8.83 -17.64
N ARG A 353 24.93 9.10 -18.64
CA ARG A 353 26.39 9.11 -18.43
C ARG A 353 26.81 10.21 -17.46
N THR A 354 27.74 9.86 -16.58
CA THR A 354 28.24 10.75 -15.51
C THR A 354 28.91 12.00 -16.06
N ASP A 355 29.56 11.90 -17.19
CA ASP A 355 30.35 12.96 -17.88
C ASP A 355 29.55 13.75 -18.92
N CYS A 356 28.25 13.44 -19.11
CA CYS A 356 27.45 14.06 -20.18
C CYS A 356 26.21 14.80 -19.67
N GLY A 357 25.16 14.06 -19.26
CA GLY A 357 23.91 14.63 -18.78
C GLY A 357 23.13 15.48 -19.80
N PHE A 358 23.46 15.44 -21.08
CA PHE A 358 22.81 16.22 -22.14
C PHE A 358 21.34 15.76 -22.30
N THR A 359 20.43 16.73 -22.44
CA THR A 359 18.99 16.48 -22.58
C THR A 359 18.52 17.03 -23.93
N HIS A 360 17.91 16.15 -24.75
CA HIS A 360 17.34 16.53 -26.05
C HIS A 360 16.22 15.54 -26.39
N GLU A 361 15.17 16.00 -27.09
CA GLU A 361 14.05 15.16 -27.50
C GLU A 361 14.47 14.03 -28.46
N ASP A 362 15.39 14.32 -29.37
CA ASP A 362 15.92 13.36 -30.34
C ASP A 362 16.89 12.33 -29.71
N ASN A 363 17.14 12.37 -28.41
CA ASN A 363 17.92 11.32 -27.75
C ASN A 363 17.15 10.00 -27.62
N ARG A 364 15.80 10.04 -27.71
CA ARG A 364 14.96 8.84 -27.57
C ARG A 364 14.15 8.55 -28.84
N HIS A 365 14.31 7.36 -29.39
CA HIS A 365 13.53 6.81 -30.50
C HIS A 365 12.91 5.47 -30.10
N GLY A 366 11.69 5.50 -29.57
CA GLY A 366 11.02 4.29 -29.07
C GLY A 366 11.79 3.67 -27.88
N GLU A 367 12.28 2.45 -28.06
CA GLU A 367 13.06 1.72 -27.04
C GLU A 367 14.57 2.01 -27.12
N ARG A 368 15.06 2.72 -28.15
CA ARG A 368 16.45 3.07 -28.31
C ARG A 368 16.71 4.48 -27.75
N PHE A 369 17.74 4.61 -26.96
CA PHE A 369 18.31 5.88 -26.52
C PHE A 369 19.69 6.06 -27.16
N GLU A 370 19.90 7.19 -27.84
CA GLU A 370 21.19 7.57 -28.40
C GLU A 370 21.46 9.08 -28.13
N CYS A 371 22.46 9.35 -27.33
CA CYS A 371 22.79 10.73 -26.96
C CYS A 371 23.39 11.49 -28.13
N GLN A 372 22.73 12.52 -28.62
CA GLN A 372 23.20 13.37 -29.75
C GLN A 372 24.50 14.11 -29.44
N LYS A 373 24.90 14.22 -28.15
CA LYS A 373 26.14 14.91 -27.76
C LYS A 373 27.34 13.97 -27.65
N CYS A 374 27.16 12.80 -27.00
CA CYS A 374 28.30 11.91 -26.68
C CYS A 374 28.23 10.55 -27.37
N GLY A 375 27.17 10.28 -28.17
CA GLY A 375 27.01 9.01 -28.88
C GLY A 375 26.69 7.81 -27.97
N TYR A 376 26.34 8.04 -26.68
CA TYR A 376 26.01 6.96 -25.78
C TYR A 376 24.68 6.29 -26.21
N GLU A 377 24.76 5.01 -26.48
CA GLU A 377 23.61 4.20 -26.92
C GLU A 377 23.26 3.14 -25.91
N VAL A 378 21.96 2.99 -25.60
CA VAL A 378 21.42 2.01 -24.65
C VAL A 378 19.89 1.89 -24.79
N ASN A 379 19.27 0.89 -24.15
CA ASN A 379 17.81 0.84 -24.06
C ASN A 379 17.27 2.09 -23.34
N ALA A 380 16.21 2.69 -23.89
CA ALA A 380 15.66 3.96 -23.41
C ALA A 380 15.08 3.89 -21.99
N ASP A 381 14.39 2.79 -21.65
CA ASP A 381 13.78 2.61 -20.34
C ASP A 381 14.85 2.33 -19.27
N TYR A 382 15.91 1.59 -19.63
CA TYR A 382 17.09 1.44 -18.77
C TYR A 382 17.80 2.79 -18.51
N ASN A 383 17.95 3.62 -19.54
CA ASN A 383 18.49 4.99 -19.37
C ASN A 383 17.59 5.83 -18.45
N ALA A 384 16.26 5.71 -18.59
CA ALA A 384 15.29 6.42 -17.76
C ALA A 384 15.39 5.97 -16.29
N ALA A 385 15.46 4.67 -16.02
CA ALA A 385 15.61 4.11 -14.67
C ALA A 385 16.88 4.69 -13.98
N LYS A 386 18.01 4.76 -14.67
CA LYS A 386 19.22 5.39 -14.13
C LYS A 386 19.00 6.87 -13.80
N ASN A 387 18.35 7.61 -14.70
CA ASN A 387 18.07 9.03 -14.49
C ASN A 387 17.10 9.30 -13.33
N ILE A 388 16.14 8.39 -13.07
CA ILE A 388 15.24 8.44 -11.90
C ILE A 388 16.06 8.36 -10.61
N GLY A 389 16.95 7.37 -10.51
CA GLY A 389 17.87 7.26 -9.38
C GLY A 389 18.78 8.48 -9.20
N LEU A 390 19.41 8.94 -10.29
CA LEU A 390 20.28 10.14 -10.28
C LEU A 390 19.53 11.42 -9.89
N ARG A 391 18.25 11.53 -10.23
CA ARG A 391 17.43 12.67 -9.83
C ARG A 391 17.20 12.70 -8.32
N TYR A 392 16.89 11.55 -7.72
CA TYR A 392 16.76 11.44 -6.27
C TYR A 392 18.08 11.84 -5.59
N ALA A 393 19.19 11.29 -6.05
CA ALA A 393 20.52 11.58 -5.51
C ALA A 393 20.82 13.10 -5.53
N ARG A 394 20.61 13.78 -6.67
CA ARG A 394 20.81 15.23 -6.79
C ARG A 394 19.88 16.04 -5.87
N LYS A 395 18.61 15.68 -5.78
CA LYS A 395 17.63 16.36 -4.92
C LYS A 395 18.02 16.25 -3.44
N ARG A 396 18.52 15.10 -3.01
CA ARG A 396 19.00 14.88 -1.65
C ARG A 396 20.24 15.72 -1.35
N GLN A 397 21.26 15.69 -2.22
CA GLN A 397 22.47 16.51 -2.07
C GLN A 397 22.14 18.00 -1.99
N HIS A 398 21.23 18.49 -2.83
CA HIS A 398 20.78 19.90 -2.76
C HIS A 398 20.13 20.25 -1.43
N ARG A 399 19.31 19.35 -0.86
CA ARG A 399 18.70 19.56 0.47
C ARG A 399 19.75 19.61 1.56
N LEU A 400 20.73 18.71 1.57
CA LEU A 400 21.80 18.68 2.56
C LEU A 400 22.63 19.98 2.54
N ARG A 401 22.90 20.54 1.37
CA ARG A 401 23.62 21.82 1.21
C ARG A 401 22.82 23.03 1.68
N SER A 402 21.49 22.98 1.64
CA SER A 402 20.62 24.09 1.99
C SER A 402 20.18 24.08 3.48
N SER A 403 20.50 23.04 4.26
CA SER A 403 20.16 22.94 5.66
C SER A 403 21.18 23.69 6.54
N PRO A 404 20.75 24.68 7.38
CA PRO A 404 21.68 25.51 8.17
C PRO A 404 22.35 24.77 9.34
N THR A 405 21.92 23.56 9.65
CA THR A 405 22.42 22.76 10.81
C THR A 405 23.52 21.77 10.47
N SER A 406 23.81 21.54 9.21
CA SER A 406 24.84 20.58 8.81
C SER A 406 26.15 21.27 8.46
N GLY A 407 27.03 21.52 9.45
CA GLY A 407 28.46 21.69 9.24
C GLY A 407 29.09 20.36 8.81
N GLY A 408 28.37 19.55 8.03
CA GLY A 408 28.66 18.17 7.75
C GLY A 408 29.06 17.90 6.31
N ARG A 409 29.89 16.92 6.16
CA ARG A 409 30.34 16.32 4.92
C ARG A 409 29.13 15.81 4.14
N ASP A 410 29.03 16.15 2.85
CA ASP A 410 28.04 15.60 1.94
C ASP A 410 28.14 14.05 1.96
N ALA A 411 27.14 13.36 2.50
CA ALA A 411 27.09 11.91 2.40
C ALA A 411 26.83 11.53 0.94
N PRO A 412 27.66 10.71 0.31
CA PRO A 412 27.49 10.35 -1.09
C PRO A 412 26.22 9.52 -1.31
N VAL A 413 25.53 9.75 -2.41
CA VAL A 413 24.39 8.96 -2.85
C VAL A 413 24.73 8.32 -4.19
N ASP A 414 24.81 7.02 -4.19
CA ASP A 414 25.16 6.22 -5.36
C ASP A 414 23.91 5.55 -5.97
N VAL A 415 23.84 5.51 -7.28
CA VAL A 415 22.80 4.78 -8.02
C VAL A 415 23.37 3.46 -8.49
N ARG A 416 22.73 2.34 -8.11
CA ARG A 416 23.08 1.00 -8.60
C ARG A 416 22.77 0.87 -10.08
N VAL A 417 23.74 0.41 -10.82
CA VAL A 417 23.62 0.12 -12.25
C VAL A 417 24.24 -1.24 -12.56
N ASN A 418 24.00 -1.74 -13.76
CA ASN A 418 24.64 -2.97 -14.21
C ASN A 418 26.18 -2.80 -14.19
N GLY A 419 26.85 -3.64 -13.38
CA GLY A 419 28.31 -3.63 -13.22
C GLY A 419 28.90 -2.60 -12.26
N GLY A 420 28.08 -1.91 -11.42
CA GLY A 420 28.64 -0.98 -10.42
C GLY A 420 27.69 0.09 -9.92
N THR A 421 28.21 1.30 -9.68
CA THR A 421 27.45 2.47 -9.24
C THR A 421 27.73 3.69 -10.10
N LEU A 422 26.76 4.61 -10.17
CA LEU A 422 26.93 5.95 -10.70
C LEU A 422 26.96 6.92 -9.52
N ASN A 423 28.01 7.79 -9.47
CA ASN A 423 28.09 8.84 -8.48
C ASN A 423 27.36 10.10 -8.99
N SER A 424 26.54 10.71 -8.15
CA SER A 424 25.77 11.91 -8.47
C SER A 424 26.63 13.17 -8.61
N GLU A 425 27.83 13.21 -8.01
CA GLU A 425 28.71 14.39 -8.00
C GLU A 425 29.32 14.72 -9.39
N SER A 426 29.54 13.70 -10.22
CA SER A 426 30.14 13.86 -11.54
C SER A 426 29.26 14.62 -12.55
N HIS A 427 27.98 14.90 -12.21
CA HIS A 427 27.08 15.68 -13.09
C HIS A 427 27.06 17.20 -12.85
N GLN A 428 27.84 17.72 -11.88
CA GLN A 428 27.75 19.14 -11.51
C GLN A 428 28.52 20.08 -12.42
N THR A 429 29.40 19.58 -13.29
CA THR A 429 30.36 20.42 -14.03
C THR A 429 29.85 20.98 -15.36
N ILE A 430 28.59 20.68 -15.78
CA ILE A 430 28.10 21.11 -17.12
C ILE A 430 26.72 21.80 -17.03
N ALA A 431 26.49 22.59 -15.98
CA ALA A 431 25.29 23.44 -15.88
C ALA A 431 25.62 24.93 -16.18
N GLY A 432 26.66 25.19 -16.92
CA GLY A 432 27.03 26.53 -17.32
C GLY A 432 27.58 26.53 -18.74
N VAL A 433 26.70 26.53 -19.72
CA VAL A 433 26.81 27.24 -21.02
C VAL A 433 25.42 27.33 -21.61
#